data_8f18a507d2760a81d3629bf4840ba419
#
_entry.id   8f18a507d2760a81d3629bf4840ba419
#
_cell.length_a   1.000
_cell.length_b   1.000
_cell.length_c   1.000
_cell.angle_alpha   90.00
_cell.angle_beta   90.00
_cell.angle_gamma   90.00
#
_symmetry.space_group_name_H-M   'P 1'
#
loop_
_entity.id
_entity.type
_entity.pdbx_description
1 polymer ?
#
loop_
_entity_poly.entity_id
_entity_poly.type
_entity_poly.pdbx_seq_one_letter_code
_entity_poly.pdbx_strand_id
1 'polypeptide(L)'
;MRIWMEEQVREKDHFAAGITLSVIGLAVAAIALPCGVTLMALILGGPVAEVSLAACIGGVALTVFLARKIGRKVYQYCTVFCQDDEGRLFAVDIRKFVGCQRGPIGFVQMLFQMQKAKKNMKTSHILERYMRQRPSLTGVETQILSVEKMRMAGNGWRVICQVEYPNKKRGKRSFLLVGGYENEGELVAAFERRLKGTVM
;
A
#
# COMPACT_ATOMS: atom_id res chain seq x y z
N MET A 1 -6.21 6.51 -22.59
CA MET A 1 -6.01 5.77 -21.32
C MET A 1 -5.40 6.68 -20.27
N ARG A 2 -5.88 6.65 -19.00
CA ARG A 2 -5.35 7.42 -17.86
C ARG A 2 -4.76 6.46 -16.84
N ILE A 3 -3.61 6.84 -16.26
CA ILE A 3 -2.92 6.03 -15.26
C ILE A 3 -2.60 6.93 -14.07
N TRP A 4 -2.94 6.47 -12.87
CA TRP A 4 -2.64 7.15 -11.62
C TRP A 4 -1.64 6.33 -10.81
N MET A 5 -0.44 6.88 -10.68
CA MET A 5 0.66 6.35 -9.87
C MET A 5 1.05 7.36 -8.79
N GLU A 6 1.75 6.91 -7.79
CA GLU A 6 2.32 7.80 -6.77
C GLU A 6 3.34 8.76 -7.38
N GLU A 7 3.24 10.06 -7.04
CA GLU A 7 4.04 11.13 -7.62
C GLU A 7 5.55 11.04 -7.28
N GLN A 8 5.90 10.41 -6.17
CA GLN A 8 7.29 10.28 -5.69
C GLN A 8 8.21 9.42 -6.57
N VAL A 9 7.71 8.85 -7.66
CA VAL A 9 8.52 8.06 -8.64
C VAL A 9 9.42 8.96 -9.51
N ARG A 10 9.63 10.21 -9.13
CA ARG A 10 10.56 11.13 -9.83
C ARG A 10 12.00 10.84 -9.44
N GLU A 11 12.84 10.62 -10.43
CA GLU A 11 14.31 10.55 -10.57
C GLU A 11 15.18 9.92 -9.43
N LYS A 12 14.85 10.08 -8.16
CA LYS A 12 15.60 9.48 -7.02
C LYS A 12 14.63 8.77 -6.07
N ASP A 13 14.02 7.69 -6.55
CA ASP A 13 13.15 6.89 -5.72
C ASP A 13 13.97 6.05 -4.73
N HIS A 14 14.03 6.51 -3.49
CA HIS A 14 14.64 5.79 -2.36
C HIS A 14 13.62 4.98 -1.56
N PHE A 15 12.45 4.67 -2.15
CA PHE A 15 11.34 4.00 -1.45
C PHE A 15 11.77 2.67 -0.82
N ALA A 16 12.41 1.79 -1.60
CA ALA A 16 12.84 0.48 -1.11
C ALA A 16 13.83 0.61 0.06
N ALA A 17 14.83 1.49 -0.07
CA ALA A 17 15.78 1.75 1.00
C ALA A 17 15.11 2.35 2.25
N GLY A 18 14.22 3.33 2.06
CA GLY A 18 13.50 3.97 3.15
C GLY A 18 12.58 3.02 3.92
N ILE A 19 11.85 2.15 3.23
CA ILE A 19 11.02 1.12 3.87
C ILE A 19 11.89 0.08 4.58
N THR A 20 12.98 -0.37 3.96
CA THR A 20 13.91 -1.32 4.58
C THR A 20 14.49 -0.76 5.88
N LEU A 21 15.00 0.48 5.87
CA LEU A 21 15.49 1.15 7.07
C LEU A 21 14.40 1.32 8.12
N SER A 22 13.17 1.65 7.73
CA SER A 22 12.04 1.77 8.65
C SER A 22 11.69 0.44 9.31
N VAL A 23 11.74 -0.67 8.58
CA VAL A 23 11.50 -2.01 9.12
C VAL A 23 12.61 -2.44 10.07
N ILE A 24 13.87 -2.21 9.71
CA ILE A 24 15.02 -2.50 10.58
C ILE A 24 14.95 -1.64 11.86
N GLY A 25 14.73 -0.34 11.72
CA GLY A 25 14.59 0.56 12.85
C GLY A 25 13.45 0.18 13.78
N LEU A 26 12.32 -0.27 13.21
CA LEU A 26 11.19 -0.77 13.98
C LEU A 26 11.54 -2.05 14.76
N ALA A 27 12.25 -2.99 14.15
CA ALA A 27 12.69 -4.22 14.81
C ALA A 27 13.68 -3.92 15.96
N VAL A 28 14.63 -3.02 15.73
CA VAL A 28 15.58 -2.59 16.77
C VAL A 28 14.83 -1.88 17.92
N ALA A 29 13.93 -0.95 17.61
CA ALA A 29 13.16 -0.22 18.62
C ALA A 29 12.25 -1.14 19.43
N ALA A 30 11.66 -2.16 18.81
CA ALA A 30 10.80 -3.15 19.48
C ALA A 30 11.52 -3.93 20.57
N ILE A 31 12.83 -4.11 20.43
CA ILE A 31 13.68 -4.81 21.42
C ILE A 31 14.33 -3.80 22.38
N ALA A 32 14.95 -2.75 21.85
CA ALA A 32 15.74 -1.81 22.64
C ALA A 32 14.90 -1.01 23.64
N LEU A 33 13.68 -0.59 23.27
CA LEU A 33 12.83 0.19 24.17
C LEU A 33 12.41 -0.57 25.43
N PRO A 34 11.80 -1.77 25.35
CA PRO A 34 11.45 -2.54 26.54
C PRO A 34 12.68 -2.88 27.40
N CYS A 35 13.78 -3.31 26.77
CA CYS A 35 15.02 -3.63 27.48
C CYS A 35 15.60 -2.41 28.20
N GLY A 36 15.67 -1.26 27.54
CA GLY A 36 16.18 -0.03 28.11
C GLY A 36 15.34 0.46 29.29
N VAL A 37 14.00 0.44 29.17
CA VAL A 37 13.09 0.83 30.26
C VAL A 37 13.22 -0.12 31.47
N THR A 38 13.30 -1.42 31.21
CA THR A 38 13.50 -2.42 32.28
C THR A 38 14.83 -2.24 33.00
N LEU A 39 15.90 -1.99 32.27
CA LEU A 39 17.22 -1.73 32.81
C LEU A 39 17.24 -0.47 33.70
N MET A 40 16.60 0.59 33.22
CA MET A 40 16.47 1.83 34.02
C MET A 40 15.68 1.60 35.33
N ALA A 41 14.61 0.83 35.28
CA ALA A 41 13.85 0.49 36.49
C ALA A 41 14.70 -0.31 37.47
N LEU A 42 15.54 -1.22 36.99
CA LEU A 42 16.48 -1.99 37.84
C LEU A 42 17.50 -1.07 38.52
N ILE A 43 18.10 -0.13 37.77
CA ILE A 43 19.11 0.81 38.30
C ILE A 43 18.50 1.75 39.36
N LEU A 44 17.26 2.20 39.12
CA LEU A 44 16.56 3.12 40.02
C LEU A 44 15.89 2.43 41.23
N GLY A 45 15.99 1.09 41.37
CA GLY A 45 15.37 0.33 42.44
C GLY A 45 13.83 0.31 42.39
N GLY A 46 13.25 0.53 41.21
CA GLY A 46 11.81 0.54 41.01
C GLY A 46 11.20 -0.86 40.88
N PRO A 47 9.86 -0.95 40.76
CA PRO A 47 9.14 -2.22 40.58
C PRO A 47 9.38 -2.82 39.21
N VAL A 48 10.47 -3.57 39.04
CA VAL A 48 10.98 -4.07 37.76
C VAL A 48 9.94 -4.89 36.99
N ALA A 49 9.17 -5.74 37.66
CA ALA A 49 8.18 -6.62 37.03
C ALA A 49 7.03 -5.81 36.37
N GLU A 50 6.50 -4.84 37.09
CA GLU A 50 5.39 -4.00 36.61
C GLU A 50 5.83 -3.09 35.48
N VAL A 51 7.00 -2.46 35.62
CA VAL A 51 7.59 -1.58 34.61
C VAL A 51 7.93 -2.37 33.33
N SER A 52 8.50 -3.57 33.49
CA SER A 52 8.82 -4.45 32.36
C SER A 52 7.55 -4.86 31.59
N LEU A 53 6.50 -5.27 32.32
CA LEU A 53 5.22 -5.63 31.69
C LEU A 53 4.61 -4.46 30.92
N ALA A 54 4.55 -3.28 31.54
CA ALA A 54 4.03 -2.07 30.90
C ALA A 54 4.86 -1.67 29.67
N ALA A 55 6.19 -1.74 29.75
CA ALA A 55 7.09 -1.47 28.65
C ALA A 55 6.92 -2.45 27.47
N CYS A 56 6.71 -3.74 27.76
CA CYS A 56 6.41 -4.74 26.73
C CYS A 56 5.07 -4.47 26.04
N ILE A 57 4.01 -4.19 26.80
CA ILE A 57 2.69 -3.88 26.23
C ILE A 57 2.76 -2.62 25.37
N GLY A 58 3.37 -1.55 25.88
CA GLY A 58 3.58 -0.30 25.14
C GLY A 58 4.42 -0.49 23.90
N GLY A 59 5.50 -1.26 23.98
CA GLY A 59 6.37 -1.61 22.85
C GLY A 59 5.63 -2.37 21.75
N VAL A 60 4.81 -3.35 22.11
CA VAL A 60 3.97 -4.09 21.14
C VAL A 60 2.95 -3.15 20.49
N ALA A 61 2.26 -2.33 21.27
CA ALA A 61 1.27 -1.38 20.73
C ALA A 61 1.91 -0.40 19.74
N LEU A 62 3.06 0.17 20.09
CA LEU A 62 3.82 1.07 19.22
C LEU A 62 4.29 0.37 17.95
N THR A 63 4.81 -0.85 18.07
CA THR A 63 5.26 -1.67 16.93
C THR A 63 4.12 -1.94 15.97
N VAL A 64 2.94 -2.34 16.46
CA VAL A 64 1.76 -2.57 15.64
C VAL A 64 1.30 -1.28 14.95
N PHE A 65 1.32 -0.15 15.63
CA PHE A 65 0.94 1.14 15.06
C PHE A 65 1.88 1.55 13.92
N LEU A 66 3.19 1.46 14.14
CA LEU A 66 4.20 1.81 13.13
C LEU A 66 4.19 0.83 11.95
N ALA A 67 4.04 -0.48 12.20
CA ALA A 67 3.92 -1.48 11.16
C ALA A 67 2.70 -1.23 10.25
N ARG A 68 1.56 -0.82 10.83
CA ARG A 68 0.38 -0.41 10.06
C ARG A 68 0.66 0.81 9.18
N LYS A 69 1.42 1.79 9.68
CA LYS A 69 1.80 2.99 8.92
C LYS A 69 2.71 2.63 7.73
N ILE A 70 3.71 1.79 7.97
CA ILE A 70 4.60 1.27 6.91
C ILE A 70 3.80 0.47 5.90
N GLY A 71 2.93 -0.44 6.36
CA GLY A 71 2.09 -1.26 5.49
C GLY A 71 1.16 -0.44 4.57
N ARG A 72 0.63 0.68 5.05
CA ARG A 72 -0.16 1.61 4.22
C ARG A 72 0.68 2.23 3.11
N LYS A 73 1.89 2.69 3.42
CA LYS A 73 2.82 3.24 2.41
C LYS A 73 3.18 2.20 1.35
N VAL A 74 3.51 0.98 1.77
CA VAL A 74 3.80 -0.12 0.83
C VAL A 74 2.58 -0.43 -0.04
N TYR A 75 1.39 -0.49 0.54
CA TYR A 75 0.15 -0.72 -0.21
C TYR A 75 -0.09 0.35 -1.26
N GLN A 76 0.05 1.62 -0.90
CA GLN A 76 -0.10 2.76 -1.83
C GLN A 76 0.91 2.67 -2.97
N TYR A 77 2.17 2.43 -2.65
CA TYR A 77 3.23 2.30 -3.64
C TYR A 77 2.98 1.16 -4.63
N CYS A 78 2.37 0.06 -4.18
CA CYS A 78 2.12 -1.12 -4.98
C CYS A 78 0.84 -1.06 -5.82
N THR A 79 -0.08 -0.14 -5.53
CA THR A 79 -1.39 -0.09 -6.19
C THR A 79 -1.39 1.02 -7.23
N VAL A 80 -1.59 0.64 -8.49
CA VAL A 80 -1.76 1.56 -9.60
C VAL A 80 -3.21 1.51 -10.06
N PHE A 81 -3.81 2.66 -10.29
CA PHE A 81 -5.13 2.75 -10.87
C PHE A 81 -5.04 3.15 -12.33
N CYS A 82 -5.87 2.54 -13.16
CA CYS A 82 -5.91 2.79 -14.60
C CYS A 82 -7.34 2.93 -15.07
N GLN A 83 -7.58 3.85 -15.98
CA GLN A 83 -8.83 3.96 -16.70
C GLN A 83 -8.56 3.76 -18.18
N ASP A 84 -9.30 2.87 -18.83
CA ASP A 84 -9.20 2.66 -20.27
C ASP A 84 -9.99 3.72 -21.06
N ASP A 85 -9.94 3.61 -22.38
CA ASP A 85 -10.63 4.53 -23.29
C ASP A 85 -12.16 4.33 -23.27
N GLU A 86 -12.62 3.16 -22.81
CA GLU A 86 -14.04 2.86 -22.58
C GLU A 86 -14.54 3.36 -21.21
N GLY A 87 -13.68 4.01 -20.46
CA GLY A 87 -14.00 4.56 -19.15
C GLY A 87 -14.04 3.52 -18.01
N ARG A 88 -13.65 2.26 -18.23
CA ARG A 88 -13.57 1.23 -17.19
C ARG A 88 -12.38 1.50 -16.26
N LEU A 89 -12.58 1.33 -14.97
CA LEU A 89 -11.56 1.57 -13.94
C LEU A 89 -10.99 0.25 -13.45
N PHE A 90 -9.68 0.18 -13.36
CA PHE A 90 -8.94 -0.99 -12.91
C PHE A 90 -7.96 -0.64 -11.80
N ALA A 91 -7.76 -1.56 -10.87
CA ALA A 91 -6.68 -1.55 -9.91
C ALA A 91 -5.67 -2.64 -10.24
N VAL A 92 -4.43 -2.26 -10.38
CA VAL A 92 -3.31 -3.16 -10.70
C VAL A 92 -2.39 -3.25 -9.50
N ASP A 93 -2.13 -4.46 -9.02
CA ASP A 93 -1.20 -4.71 -7.93
C ASP A 93 0.16 -5.10 -8.52
N ILE A 94 1.12 -4.19 -8.42
CA ILE A 94 2.46 -4.36 -8.97
C ILE A 94 3.18 -5.58 -8.36
N ARG A 95 2.86 -5.96 -7.12
CA ARG A 95 3.46 -7.14 -6.47
C ARG A 95 3.26 -8.43 -7.25
N LYS A 96 2.19 -8.50 -8.05
CA LYS A 96 1.90 -9.67 -8.88
C LYS A 96 2.84 -9.81 -10.08
N PHE A 97 3.54 -8.75 -10.48
CA PHE A 97 4.57 -8.79 -11.54
C PHE A 97 5.95 -9.18 -10.99
N VAL A 98 6.07 -9.26 -9.68
CA VAL A 98 7.34 -9.51 -9.01
C VAL A 98 7.23 -10.81 -8.24
N GLY A 99 8.20 -11.69 -8.42
CA GLY A 99 8.28 -12.95 -7.66
C GLY A 99 8.42 -12.65 -6.16
N CYS A 100 7.53 -13.22 -5.36
CA CYS A 100 7.58 -13.05 -3.92
C CYS A 100 8.38 -14.20 -3.30
N GLN A 101 9.57 -13.90 -2.79
CA GLN A 101 10.33 -14.83 -1.95
C GLN A 101 9.87 -14.70 -0.50
N ARG A 102 9.88 -15.81 0.24
CA ARG A 102 9.48 -15.82 1.66
C ARG A 102 10.60 -15.27 2.56
N GLY A 103 10.21 -14.69 3.69
CA GLY A 103 11.13 -14.21 4.73
C GLY A 103 11.58 -12.75 4.57
N PRO A 104 12.33 -12.23 5.56
CA PRO A 104 12.74 -10.81 5.60
C PRO A 104 13.58 -10.38 4.39
N ILE A 105 14.52 -11.23 3.97
CA ILE A 105 15.39 -10.96 2.81
C ILE A 105 14.55 -10.93 1.53
N GLY A 106 13.61 -11.88 1.37
CA GLY A 106 12.69 -11.92 0.24
C GLY A 106 11.79 -10.68 0.18
N PHE A 107 11.35 -10.15 1.33
CA PHE A 107 10.60 -8.90 1.39
C PHE A 107 11.42 -7.71 0.89
N VAL A 108 12.67 -7.58 1.31
CA VAL A 108 13.57 -6.52 0.85
C VAL A 108 13.82 -6.63 -0.66
N GLN A 109 14.14 -7.81 -1.16
CA GLN A 109 14.31 -8.06 -2.60
C GLN A 109 13.05 -7.71 -3.38
N MET A 110 11.87 -8.06 -2.89
CA MET A 110 10.59 -7.71 -3.49
C MET A 110 10.41 -6.19 -3.60
N LEU A 111 10.79 -5.41 -2.56
CA LEU A 111 10.71 -3.95 -2.60
C LEU A 111 11.58 -3.35 -3.71
N PHE A 112 12.83 -3.80 -3.84
CA PHE A 112 13.73 -3.32 -4.90
C PHE A 112 13.25 -3.74 -6.30
N GLN A 113 12.74 -4.96 -6.44
CA GLN A 113 12.18 -5.41 -7.72
C GLN A 113 10.91 -4.63 -8.10
N MET A 114 10.04 -4.31 -7.14
CA MET A 114 8.87 -3.47 -7.36
C MET A 114 9.26 -2.05 -7.79
N GLN A 115 10.27 -1.46 -7.15
CA GLN A 115 10.81 -0.16 -7.52
C GLN A 115 11.31 -0.17 -8.97
N LYS A 116 12.09 -1.19 -9.34
CA LYS A 116 12.57 -1.38 -10.72
C LYS A 116 11.42 -1.59 -11.71
N ALA A 117 10.44 -2.44 -11.37
CA ALA A 117 9.27 -2.71 -12.20
C ALA A 117 8.44 -1.43 -12.43
N LYS A 118 8.20 -0.64 -11.38
CA LYS A 118 7.45 0.62 -11.46
C LYS A 118 8.16 1.65 -12.33
N LYS A 119 9.48 1.79 -12.19
CA LYS A 119 10.29 2.65 -13.06
C LYS A 119 10.20 2.21 -14.52
N ASN A 120 10.33 0.92 -14.79
CA ASN A 120 10.22 0.38 -16.14
C ASN A 120 8.81 0.57 -16.73
N MET A 121 7.75 0.43 -15.95
CA MET A 121 6.38 0.67 -16.38
C MET A 121 6.17 2.12 -16.83
N LYS A 122 6.74 3.07 -16.08
CA LYS A 122 6.65 4.50 -16.41
C LYS A 122 7.44 4.85 -17.67
N THR A 123 8.64 4.29 -17.82
CA THR A 123 9.55 4.62 -18.93
C THR A 123 9.16 3.96 -20.25
N SER A 124 8.64 2.74 -20.23
CA SER A 124 8.41 1.91 -21.42
C SER A 124 6.95 1.81 -21.82
N HIS A 125 6.03 2.54 -21.17
CA HIS A 125 4.58 2.45 -21.39
C HIS A 125 4.04 0.99 -21.37
N ILE A 126 4.73 0.09 -20.66
CA ILE A 126 4.37 -1.34 -20.59
C ILE A 126 2.93 -1.50 -20.09
N LEU A 127 2.52 -0.71 -19.11
CA LEU A 127 1.18 -0.79 -18.55
C LEU A 127 0.12 -0.38 -19.58
N GLU A 128 0.37 0.68 -20.36
CA GLU A 128 -0.53 1.09 -21.45
C GLU A 128 -0.65 0.02 -22.52
N ARG A 129 0.49 -0.54 -22.93
CA ARG A 129 0.53 -1.64 -23.91
C ARG A 129 -0.22 -2.86 -23.39
N TYR A 130 0.03 -3.22 -22.14
CA TYR A 130 -0.64 -4.32 -21.47
C TYR A 130 -2.16 -4.13 -21.44
N MET A 131 -2.62 -2.93 -21.10
CA MET A 131 -4.05 -2.61 -21.02
C MET A 131 -4.72 -2.51 -22.40
N ARG A 132 -3.99 -2.10 -23.46
CA ARG A 132 -4.51 -2.02 -24.83
C ARG A 132 -4.60 -3.37 -25.53
N GLN A 133 -3.71 -4.31 -25.25
CA GLN A 133 -3.66 -5.63 -25.91
C GLN A 133 -4.74 -6.60 -25.42
N ARG A 134 -5.77 -6.10 -24.76
CA ARG A 134 -6.84 -6.96 -24.27
C ARG A 134 -7.75 -7.51 -25.35
N PRO A 135 -8.12 -8.81 -25.16
CA PRO A 135 -9.37 -9.11 -24.46
C PRO A 135 -9.26 -9.97 -23.19
N SER A 136 -8.12 -10.43 -22.77
CA SER A 136 -8.04 -11.28 -21.59
C SER A 136 -7.34 -10.59 -20.41
N LEU A 137 -8.03 -10.55 -19.28
CA LEU A 137 -7.47 -10.26 -17.98
C LEU A 137 -6.42 -11.33 -17.66
N THR A 138 -5.19 -10.95 -17.48
CA THR A 138 -4.07 -11.90 -17.33
C THR A 138 -3.75 -12.21 -15.87
N GLY A 139 -4.69 -11.98 -14.98
CA GLY A 139 -4.56 -12.33 -13.58
C GLY A 139 -3.97 -11.28 -12.66
N VAL A 140 -3.70 -10.08 -13.16
CA VAL A 140 -3.03 -9.02 -12.40
C VAL A 140 -3.98 -7.89 -12.02
N GLU A 141 -4.84 -7.48 -12.92
CA GLU A 141 -5.77 -6.39 -12.73
C GLU A 141 -7.09 -6.82 -12.09
N THR A 142 -7.69 -5.91 -11.38
CA THR A 142 -9.01 -6.04 -10.78
C THR A 142 -9.88 -4.90 -11.32
N GLN A 143 -10.97 -5.24 -12.03
CA GLN A 143 -11.89 -4.23 -12.53
C GLN A 143 -12.79 -3.71 -11.41
N ILE A 144 -12.94 -2.40 -11.33
CA ILE A 144 -13.83 -1.74 -10.38
C ILE A 144 -15.17 -1.50 -11.08
N LEU A 145 -16.20 -2.22 -10.66
CA LEU A 145 -17.51 -2.15 -11.28
C LEU A 145 -18.34 -0.98 -10.74
N SER A 146 -18.39 -0.86 -9.40
CA SER A 146 -19.12 0.22 -8.72
C SER A 146 -18.52 0.50 -7.35
N VAL A 147 -18.77 1.70 -6.85
CA VAL A 147 -18.39 2.12 -5.49
C VAL A 147 -19.63 2.01 -4.61
N GLU A 148 -19.53 1.27 -3.51
CA GLU A 148 -20.61 1.16 -2.52
C GLU A 148 -20.52 2.25 -1.47
N LYS A 149 -19.29 2.59 -1.05
CA LYS A 149 -19.06 3.53 0.04
C LYS A 149 -17.71 4.19 -0.10
N MET A 150 -17.71 5.48 0.12
CA MET A 150 -16.50 6.29 0.19
C MET A 150 -16.48 7.03 1.52
N ARG A 151 -15.39 6.92 2.27
CA ARG A 151 -15.22 7.56 3.57
C ARG A 151 -13.84 8.16 3.70
N MET A 152 -13.76 9.35 4.26
CA MET A 152 -12.47 9.92 4.64
C MET A 152 -11.78 9.06 5.70
N ALA A 153 -10.50 8.81 5.56
CA ALA A 153 -9.70 7.96 6.44
C ALA A 153 -8.29 8.54 6.59
N GLY A 154 -8.12 9.43 7.54
CA GLY A 154 -6.88 10.20 7.71
C GLY A 154 -6.66 11.14 6.52
N ASN A 155 -5.48 11.08 5.89
CA ASN A 155 -5.12 11.93 4.74
C ASN A 155 -5.58 11.36 3.40
N GLY A 156 -6.66 10.57 3.35
CA GLY A 156 -7.12 9.99 2.11
C GLY A 156 -8.51 9.40 2.23
N TRP A 157 -8.90 8.59 1.24
CA TRP A 157 -10.23 8.01 1.16
C TRP A 157 -10.16 6.48 1.25
N ARG A 158 -10.99 5.90 2.09
CA ARG A 158 -11.28 4.46 2.04
C ARG A 158 -12.51 4.24 1.20
N VAL A 159 -12.33 3.49 0.11
CA VAL A 159 -13.37 3.22 -0.87
C VAL A 159 -13.69 1.73 -0.85
N ILE A 160 -14.96 1.39 -0.65
CA ILE A 160 -15.44 0.01 -0.73
C ILE A 160 -16.10 -0.15 -2.09
N CYS A 161 -15.57 -1.07 -2.90
CA CYS A 161 -15.98 -1.28 -4.27
C CYS A 161 -16.48 -2.71 -4.49
N GLN A 162 -17.45 -2.84 -5.39
CA GLN A 162 -17.70 -4.08 -6.08
C GLN A 162 -16.68 -4.25 -7.20
N VAL A 163 -16.00 -5.37 -7.21
CA VAL A 163 -14.93 -5.64 -8.16
C VAL A 163 -15.14 -6.96 -8.87
N GLU A 164 -14.60 -7.03 -10.08
CA GLU A 164 -14.47 -8.28 -10.83
C GLU A 164 -13.00 -8.65 -10.92
N TYR A 165 -12.68 -9.83 -10.43
CA TYR A 165 -11.34 -10.40 -10.49
C TYR A 165 -11.05 -11.00 -11.86
N PRO A 166 -9.77 -11.27 -12.20
CA PRO A 166 -9.39 -11.87 -13.48
C PRO A 166 -10.08 -13.20 -13.79
N ASN A 167 -10.43 -13.97 -12.77
CA ASN A 167 -11.17 -15.23 -12.88
C ASN A 167 -12.68 -15.04 -13.03
N LYS A 168 -13.15 -13.84 -13.38
CA LYS A 168 -14.54 -13.42 -13.53
C LYS A 168 -15.39 -13.55 -12.24
N LYS A 169 -14.77 -13.87 -11.11
CA LYS A 169 -15.48 -13.82 -9.82
C LYS A 169 -15.70 -12.39 -9.40
N ARG A 170 -16.89 -12.10 -8.89
CA ARG A 170 -17.22 -10.80 -8.32
C ARG A 170 -17.07 -10.85 -6.81
N GLY A 171 -16.67 -9.73 -6.23
CA GLY A 171 -16.50 -9.61 -4.79
C GLY A 171 -16.41 -8.17 -4.34
N LYS A 172 -16.33 -7.98 -3.02
CA LYS A 172 -16.10 -6.67 -2.42
C LYS A 172 -14.63 -6.50 -2.10
N ARG A 173 -14.07 -5.35 -2.43
CA ARG A 173 -12.71 -4.98 -2.07
C ARG A 173 -12.65 -3.54 -1.58
N SER A 174 -11.87 -3.32 -0.51
CA SER A 174 -11.59 -1.99 -0.01
C SER A 174 -10.26 -1.50 -0.59
N PHE A 175 -10.28 -0.30 -1.16
CA PHE A 175 -9.10 0.42 -1.58
C PHE A 175 -8.86 1.61 -0.66
N LEU A 176 -7.59 1.97 -0.48
CA LEU A 176 -7.18 3.16 0.24
C LEU A 176 -6.57 4.12 -0.78
N LEU A 177 -7.26 5.22 -1.04
CA LEU A 177 -6.74 6.32 -1.83
C LEU A 177 -6.07 7.28 -0.85
N VAL A 178 -4.77 7.19 -0.71
CA VAL A 178 -3.98 8.08 0.14
C VAL A 178 -3.48 9.23 -0.73
N GLY A 179 -3.36 10.44 -0.19
CA GLY A 179 -2.79 11.58 -0.89
C GLY A 179 -1.41 11.28 -1.49
N GLY A 180 -1.12 11.83 -2.67
CA GLY A 180 0.17 11.67 -3.36
C GLY A 180 0.12 10.85 -4.65
N TYR A 181 -1.05 10.54 -5.17
CA TYR A 181 -1.21 10.09 -6.57
C TYR A 181 -1.09 11.28 -7.52
N GLU A 182 -0.47 11.09 -8.67
CA GLU A 182 -0.50 12.08 -9.77
C GLU A 182 -1.97 12.36 -10.12
N ASN A 183 -2.37 13.65 -10.12
CA ASN A 183 -3.75 14.08 -10.37
C ASN A 183 -4.80 13.40 -9.45
N GLU A 184 -4.54 13.37 -8.16
CA GLU A 184 -5.41 12.75 -7.14
C GLU A 184 -6.88 13.18 -7.27
N GLY A 185 -7.14 14.46 -7.54
CA GLY A 185 -8.50 14.96 -7.72
C GLY A 185 -9.26 14.25 -8.86
N GLU A 186 -8.60 13.94 -9.97
CA GLU A 186 -9.20 13.17 -11.07
C GLU A 186 -9.46 11.72 -10.67
N LEU A 187 -8.56 11.12 -9.89
CA LEU A 187 -8.74 9.76 -9.39
C LEU A 187 -9.95 9.69 -8.45
N VAL A 188 -10.06 10.62 -7.52
CA VAL A 188 -11.21 10.71 -6.59
C VAL A 188 -12.50 10.89 -7.40
N ALA A 189 -12.53 11.82 -8.34
CA ALA A 189 -13.69 12.04 -9.20
C ALA A 189 -14.06 10.80 -10.05
N ALA A 190 -13.07 9.99 -10.47
CA ALA A 190 -13.32 8.74 -11.18
C ALA A 190 -14.01 7.68 -10.30
N PHE A 191 -13.73 7.67 -8.99
CA PHE A 191 -14.41 6.83 -8.02
C PHE A 191 -15.80 7.36 -7.66
N GLU A 192 -15.94 8.68 -7.48
CA GLU A 192 -17.22 9.33 -7.16
C GLU A 192 -18.26 9.10 -8.25
N ARG A 193 -17.88 9.21 -9.52
CA ARG A 193 -18.77 8.92 -10.67
C ARG A 193 -19.34 7.49 -10.65
N ARG A 194 -18.76 6.57 -9.88
CA ARG A 194 -19.20 5.18 -9.74
C ARG A 194 -19.89 4.90 -8.43
N LEU A 195 -20.11 5.93 -7.59
CA LEU A 195 -20.78 5.78 -6.33
C LEU A 195 -22.26 5.40 -6.60
N LYS A 196 -22.69 4.28 -6.03
CA LYS A 196 -24.10 3.87 -6.11
C LYS A 196 -24.96 4.86 -5.33
N GLY A 197 -25.79 5.60 -6.03
CA GLY A 197 -26.68 6.58 -5.43
C GLY A 197 -26.50 8.03 -5.93
N THR A 198 -25.49 8.31 -6.74
CA THR A 198 -25.40 9.58 -7.46
C THR A 198 -26.11 9.41 -8.81
N VAL A 199 -27.44 9.37 -8.76
CA VAL A 199 -28.28 9.62 -9.94
C VAL A 199 -28.24 11.15 -10.11
N MET A 200 -27.59 11.62 -11.20
CA MET A 200 -27.87 12.97 -11.70
C MET A 200 -29.22 13.00 -12.37
#